data_80eca8b0c3f6354971634f19bc4cc98b
#
_entry.id   80eca8b0c3f6354971634f19bc4cc98b
#
_cell.length_a   1.000
_cell.length_b   1.000
_cell.length_c   1.000
_cell.angle_alpha   90.00
_cell.angle_beta   90.00
_cell.angle_gamma   90.00
#
_symmetry.space_group_name_H-M   'P 1'
#
loop_
_entity.id
_entity.type
_entity.pdbx_description
1 polymer ?
#
loop_
_entity_poly.entity_id
_entity_poly.type
_entity_poly.pdbx_seq_one_letter_code
_entity_poly.pdbx_strand_id
1 'polypeptide(L)'
;MRPFALAALLTPLSFAVHALDVPTVQYPVLPAQATDAAGFVPGGWMLESQVEGDLDQDGRADLVLVLRQQDPRNVIEHEGFGPSPYDSNPRILAIAWSRPSGYVLAAQDHALIPRPENPVLSDPLEDGGISIQRGTLKVALFSFASAGSWSMGTTAFTFRWQDGAFTLIGYDRDSVMRNSGQTESLSVNFSTRKVKQVEGSIESDTDRVRWQPLRSSRRWTLETVGDGWAFDPLAGTG
;
A
#
# COMPACT_ATOMS: atom_id res chain seq x y z
N MET A 1 37.21 -41.23 44.85
CA MET A 1 35.84 -40.98 44.40
C MET A 1 35.85 -39.69 43.61
N ARG A 2 35.71 -39.75 42.29
CA ARG A 2 35.62 -38.58 41.38
C ARG A 2 34.16 -38.34 41.06
N PRO A 3 33.59 -37.11 41.15
CA PRO A 3 32.24 -36.84 40.73
C PRO A 3 32.15 -36.74 39.20
N PHE A 4 31.23 -37.50 38.62
CA PHE A 4 30.80 -37.34 37.21
C PHE A 4 29.90 -36.11 37.10
N ALA A 5 30.36 -35.12 36.37
CA ALA A 5 29.52 -34.00 35.97
C ALA A 5 28.68 -34.38 34.73
N LEU A 6 27.38 -34.45 34.88
CA LEU A 6 26.41 -34.67 33.79
C LEU A 6 26.19 -33.32 33.11
N ALA A 7 26.79 -33.12 31.93
CA ALA A 7 26.52 -31.95 31.09
C ALA A 7 25.21 -32.17 30.33
N ALA A 8 24.15 -31.45 30.69
CA ALA A 8 22.92 -31.41 29.91
C ALA A 8 23.14 -30.57 28.67
N LEU A 9 23.11 -31.21 27.49
CA LEU A 9 23.07 -30.53 26.20
C LEU A 9 21.65 -29.96 26.00
N LEU A 10 21.50 -28.65 26.17
CA LEU A 10 20.35 -27.87 25.72
C LEU A 10 20.48 -27.67 24.20
N THR A 11 19.76 -28.46 23.42
CA THR A 11 19.57 -28.20 21.97
C THR A 11 18.63 -26.99 21.81
N PRO A 12 19.04 -25.93 21.12
CA PRO A 12 18.11 -24.83 20.81
C PRO A 12 17.04 -25.35 19.86
N LEU A 13 15.76 -25.28 20.25
CA LEU A 13 14.64 -25.44 19.35
C LEU A 13 14.63 -24.21 18.42
N SER A 14 15.15 -24.38 17.20
CA SER A 14 14.96 -23.39 16.14
C SER A 14 13.52 -23.51 15.65
N PHE A 15 12.65 -22.61 16.06
CA PHE A 15 11.35 -22.44 15.41
C PHE A 15 11.63 -21.83 14.03
N ALA A 16 11.52 -22.64 13.01
CA ALA A 16 11.46 -22.15 11.64
C ALA A 16 10.16 -21.37 11.49
N VAL A 17 10.25 -20.04 11.39
CA VAL A 17 9.11 -19.22 10.92
C VAL A 17 8.89 -19.59 9.46
N HIS A 18 7.92 -20.46 9.21
CA HIS A 18 7.50 -20.76 7.85
C HIS A 18 6.77 -19.52 7.31
N ALA A 19 7.30 -18.92 6.26
CA ALA A 19 6.55 -17.95 5.48
C ALA A 19 5.27 -18.63 4.96
N LEU A 20 4.16 -17.90 4.97
CA LEU A 20 2.90 -18.39 4.46
C LEU A 20 3.08 -18.74 2.96
N ASP A 21 2.70 -19.95 2.56
CA ASP A 21 2.71 -20.36 1.15
C ASP A 21 1.46 -19.78 0.46
N VAL A 22 1.63 -18.56 -0.08
CA VAL A 22 0.54 -17.83 -0.73
C VAL A 22 0.47 -18.21 -2.21
N PRO A 23 -0.68 -18.70 -2.71
CA PRO A 23 -0.83 -19.12 -4.11
C PRO A 23 -0.54 -17.96 -5.08
N THR A 24 0.07 -18.28 -6.22
CA THR A 24 0.27 -17.30 -7.28
C THR A 24 -1.05 -16.86 -7.89
N VAL A 25 -1.16 -15.58 -8.28
CA VAL A 25 -2.36 -15.00 -8.87
C VAL A 25 -2.10 -14.59 -10.31
N GLN A 26 -3.08 -14.86 -11.16
CA GLN A 26 -3.15 -14.28 -12.51
C GLN A 26 -4.18 -13.15 -12.49
N TYR A 27 -3.71 -11.93 -12.70
CA TYR A 27 -4.58 -10.76 -12.74
C TYR A 27 -5.29 -10.66 -14.10
N PRO A 28 -6.61 -10.47 -14.13
CA PRO A 28 -7.36 -10.30 -15.37
C PRO A 28 -7.06 -8.94 -15.99
N VAL A 29 -7.14 -8.87 -17.31
CA VAL A 29 -7.27 -7.59 -18.03
C VAL A 29 -8.72 -7.17 -17.91
N LEU A 30 -8.96 -5.98 -17.37
CA LEU A 30 -10.31 -5.43 -17.22
C LEU A 30 -10.89 -5.01 -18.57
N PRO A 31 -12.23 -4.99 -18.73
CA PRO A 31 -12.89 -4.46 -19.92
C PRO A 31 -12.41 -3.04 -20.24
N ALA A 32 -12.15 -2.75 -21.51
CA ALA A 32 -11.73 -1.41 -21.93
C ALA A 32 -12.82 -0.35 -21.74
N GLN A 33 -14.09 -0.76 -21.69
CA GLN A 33 -15.26 0.11 -21.51
C GLN A 33 -16.34 -0.61 -20.72
N ALA A 34 -17.12 0.16 -19.96
CA ALA A 34 -18.29 -0.32 -19.23
C ALA A 34 -19.34 0.80 -19.11
N THR A 35 -20.61 0.44 -18.88
CA THR A 35 -21.68 1.40 -18.63
C THR A 35 -21.64 1.99 -17.22
N ASP A 36 -21.09 1.21 -16.26
CA ASP A 36 -21.02 1.53 -14.85
C ASP A 36 -19.83 0.80 -14.19
N ALA A 37 -19.64 1.00 -12.87
CA ALA A 37 -18.58 0.37 -12.11
C ALA A 37 -18.65 -1.16 -12.12
N ALA A 38 -19.86 -1.73 -12.09
CA ALA A 38 -20.06 -3.18 -12.06
C ALA A 38 -19.57 -3.86 -13.34
N GLY A 39 -19.62 -3.15 -14.47
CA GLY A 39 -19.14 -3.65 -15.76
C GLY A 39 -17.61 -3.82 -15.82
N PHE A 40 -16.85 -3.27 -14.88
CA PHE A 40 -15.41 -3.51 -14.75
C PHE A 40 -15.06 -4.68 -13.83
N VAL A 41 -16.02 -5.26 -13.11
CA VAL A 41 -15.78 -6.34 -12.16
C VAL A 41 -15.70 -7.69 -12.87
N PRO A 42 -14.54 -8.35 -12.93
CA PRO A 42 -14.41 -9.65 -13.60
C PRO A 42 -15.05 -10.77 -12.77
N GLY A 43 -15.33 -11.90 -13.41
CA GLY A 43 -15.79 -13.09 -12.71
C GLY A 43 -14.79 -13.52 -11.62
N GLY A 44 -15.30 -13.86 -10.43
CA GLY A 44 -14.47 -14.21 -9.26
C GLY A 44 -13.85 -13.02 -8.53
N TRP A 45 -14.27 -11.79 -8.85
CA TRP A 45 -13.89 -10.56 -8.16
C TRP A 45 -15.13 -9.83 -7.62
N MET A 46 -14.93 -8.92 -6.69
CA MET A 46 -15.96 -8.02 -6.19
C MET A 46 -15.48 -6.57 -6.21
N LEU A 47 -16.42 -5.64 -6.29
CA LEU A 47 -16.17 -4.23 -6.03
C LEU A 47 -16.07 -4.04 -4.51
N GLU A 48 -14.86 -3.76 -4.02
CA GLU A 48 -14.60 -3.54 -2.59
C GLU A 48 -14.82 -2.07 -2.19
N SER A 49 -14.36 -1.13 -3.02
CA SER A 49 -14.62 0.29 -2.82
C SER A 49 -14.65 1.06 -4.13
N GLN A 50 -15.33 2.22 -4.10
CA GLN A 50 -15.46 3.14 -5.23
C GLN A 50 -15.40 4.57 -4.73
N VAL A 51 -14.69 5.43 -5.46
CA VAL A 51 -14.75 6.88 -5.30
C VAL A 51 -14.92 7.56 -6.65
N GLU A 52 -15.55 8.72 -6.64
CA GLU A 52 -15.86 9.49 -7.84
C GLU A 52 -15.27 10.90 -7.75
N GLY A 53 -14.79 11.43 -8.87
CA GLY A 53 -14.29 12.80 -8.97
C GLY A 53 -13.63 13.07 -10.30
N ASP A 54 -13.53 14.31 -10.67
CA ASP A 54 -12.97 14.78 -11.94
C ASP A 54 -11.43 14.76 -11.88
N LEU A 55 -10.81 13.75 -12.49
CA LEU A 55 -9.36 13.53 -12.50
C LEU A 55 -8.68 14.09 -13.75
N ASP A 56 -9.38 14.13 -14.90
CA ASP A 56 -8.86 14.67 -16.16
C ASP A 56 -9.28 16.14 -16.41
N GLN A 57 -10.04 16.72 -15.48
CA GLN A 57 -10.50 18.11 -15.47
C GLN A 57 -11.43 18.46 -16.65
N ASP A 58 -12.22 17.48 -17.09
CA ASP A 58 -13.21 17.66 -18.15
C ASP A 58 -14.62 18.05 -17.64
N GLY A 59 -14.78 18.16 -16.31
CA GLY A 59 -16.01 18.54 -15.64
C GLY A 59 -16.95 17.37 -15.35
N ARG A 60 -16.56 16.13 -15.62
CA ARG A 60 -17.32 14.91 -15.32
C ARG A 60 -16.65 14.12 -14.20
N ALA A 61 -17.45 13.38 -13.42
CA ALA A 61 -16.92 12.54 -12.39
C ALA A 61 -16.42 11.20 -12.98
N ASP A 62 -15.12 10.95 -12.85
CA ASP A 62 -14.45 9.70 -13.18
C ASP A 62 -14.61 8.69 -12.04
N LEU A 63 -14.31 7.41 -12.32
CA LEU A 63 -14.34 6.35 -11.33
C LEU A 63 -12.94 5.93 -10.92
N VAL A 64 -12.73 5.71 -9.62
CA VAL A 64 -11.63 4.92 -9.09
C VAL A 64 -12.20 3.77 -8.28
N LEU A 65 -11.82 2.56 -8.65
CA LEU A 65 -12.36 1.31 -8.12
C LEU A 65 -11.25 0.51 -7.45
N VAL A 66 -11.55 -0.10 -6.32
CA VAL A 66 -10.76 -1.20 -5.77
C VAL A 66 -11.57 -2.47 -5.94
N LEU A 67 -11.01 -3.40 -6.70
CA LEU A 67 -11.59 -4.72 -6.92
C LEU A 67 -10.79 -5.73 -6.10
N ARG A 68 -11.48 -6.63 -5.37
CA ARG A 68 -10.86 -7.70 -4.58
C ARG A 68 -11.23 -9.06 -5.14
N GLN A 69 -10.27 -9.96 -5.26
CA GLN A 69 -10.52 -11.34 -5.67
C GLN A 69 -11.32 -12.09 -4.60
N GLN A 70 -12.12 -13.07 -5.05
CA GLN A 70 -12.97 -13.93 -4.21
C GLN A 70 -12.59 -15.39 -4.47
N ASP A 71 -11.30 -15.71 -4.42
CA ASP A 71 -10.83 -17.09 -4.63
C ASP A 71 -10.65 -17.80 -3.27
N PRO A 72 -11.41 -18.86 -2.97
CA PRO A 72 -11.27 -19.59 -1.71
C PRO A 72 -9.88 -20.24 -1.54
N ARG A 73 -9.11 -20.45 -2.61
CA ARG A 73 -7.74 -20.95 -2.54
C ARG A 73 -6.77 -19.97 -1.90
N ASN A 74 -7.13 -18.68 -1.89
CA ASN A 74 -6.36 -17.61 -1.24
C ASN A 74 -6.78 -17.40 0.22
N VAL A 75 -7.72 -18.18 0.75
CA VAL A 75 -8.09 -18.21 2.18
C VAL A 75 -7.35 -19.38 2.83
N ILE A 76 -6.30 -19.06 3.60
CA ILE A 76 -5.25 -20.00 3.98
C ILE A 76 -5.32 -20.31 5.47
N GLU A 77 -5.46 -21.57 5.84
CA GLU A 77 -5.28 -22.02 7.22
C GLU A 77 -3.79 -22.09 7.58
N HIS A 78 -3.43 -21.62 8.76
CA HIS A 78 -2.06 -21.68 9.27
C HIS A 78 -2.02 -21.76 10.80
N GLU A 79 -0.89 -22.19 11.35
CA GLU A 79 -0.68 -22.35 12.81
C GLU A 79 0.16 -21.22 13.41
N GLY A 80 0.46 -20.14 12.67
CA GLY A 80 1.26 -19.01 13.11
C GLY A 80 0.46 -17.93 13.87
N PHE A 81 1.11 -16.81 14.13
CA PHE A 81 0.45 -15.61 14.66
C PHE A 81 -0.46 -14.97 13.61
N GLY A 82 -1.51 -14.29 14.09
CA GLY A 82 -2.51 -13.62 13.26
C GLY A 82 -3.79 -14.42 13.10
N PRO A 83 -4.77 -13.93 12.31
CA PRO A 83 -6.03 -14.63 12.06
C PRO A 83 -5.82 -15.89 11.22
N SER A 84 -6.54 -16.96 11.56
CA SER A 84 -6.63 -18.18 10.75
C SER A 84 -8.12 -18.59 10.70
N PRO A 85 -8.71 -18.81 9.49
CA PRO A 85 -8.06 -18.65 8.18
C PRO A 85 -7.67 -17.21 7.84
N TYR A 86 -6.64 -17.05 7.01
CA TYR A 86 -6.13 -15.77 6.54
C TYR A 86 -6.51 -15.53 5.08
N ASP A 87 -7.18 -14.43 4.79
CA ASP A 87 -7.60 -14.06 3.43
C ASP A 87 -6.50 -13.26 2.73
N SER A 88 -5.78 -13.92 1.82
CA SER A 88 -4.73 -13.36 0.99
C SER A 88 -5.19 -12.97 -0.42
N ASN A 89 -6.50 -12.78 -0.64
CA ASN A 89 -7.03 -12.35 -1.93
C ASN A 89 -6.47 -10.97 -2.33
N PRO A 90 -5.90 -10.85 -3.55
CA PRO A 90 -5.29 -9.61 -4.02
C PRO A 90 -6.33 -8.58 -4.47
N ARG A 91 -5.83 -7.36 -4.74
CA ARG A 91 -6.62 -6.23 -5.23
C ARG A 91 -6.16 -5.75 -6.59
N ILE A 92 -7.06 -5.09 -7.30
CA ILE A 92 -6.79 -4.28 -8.49
C ILE A 92 -7.30 -2.89 -8.20
N LEU A 93 -6.45 -1.88 -8.39
CA LEU A 93 -6.85 -0.48 -8.48
C LEU A 93 -7.15 -0.17 -9.94
N ALA A 94 -8.36 0.26 -10.25
CA ALA A 94 -8.77 0.62 -11.60
C ALA A 94 -9.26 2.07 -11.65
N ILE A 95 -8.91 2.77 -12.71
CA ILE A 95 -9.35 4.15 -12.96
C ILE A 95 -10.03 4.18 -14.29
N ALA A 96 -11.23 4.80 -14.40
CA ALA A 96 -11.98 4.89 -15.61
C ALA A 96 -12.52 6.30 -15.83
N TRP A 97 -12.31 6.84 -17.03
CA TRP A 97 -12.79 8.13 -17.45
C TRP A 97 -14.29 8.11 -17.72
N SER A 98 -15.03 9.07 -17.21
CA SER A 98 -16.42 9.31 -17.59
C SER A 98 -16.51 9.78 -19.04
N ARG A 99 -17.41 9.16 -19.82
CA ARG A 99 -17.67 9.53 -21.21
C ARG A 99 -19.20 9.53 -21.46
N PRO A 100 -19.71 10.16 -22.50
CA PRO A 100 -21.16 10.26 -22.76
C PRO A 100 -21.90 8.91 -22.80
N SER A 101 -21.20 7.81 -23.15
CA SER A 101 -21.76 6.46 -23.28
C SER A 101 -21.38 5.51 -22.13
N GLY A 102 -20.89 6.02 -21.01
CA GLY A 102 -20.41 5.21 -19.88
C GLY A 102 -18.98 5.57 -19.50
N TYR A 103 -18.15 4.56 -19.24
CA TYR A 103 -16.78 4.74 -18.76
C TYR A 103 -15.77 4.02 -19.63
N VAL A 104 -14.57 4.60 -19.77
CA VAL A 104 -13.43 4.04 -20.50
C VAL A 104 -12.29 3.81 -19.52
N LEU A 105 -11.76 2.58 -19.45
CA LEU A 105 -10.63 2.25 -18.60
C LEU A 105 -9.41 3.12 -18.95
N ALA A 106 -8.91 3.84 -17.97
CA ALA A 106 -7.75 4.72 -18.08
C ALA A 106 -6.47 4.06 -17.59
N ALA A 107 -6.57 3.33 -16.48
CA ALA A 107 -5.45 2.64 -15.87
C ALA A 107 -5.92 1.43 -15.04
N GLN A 108 -5.06 0.43 -14.93
CA GLN A 108 -5.20 -0.72 -14.05
C GLN A 108 -3.87 -0.97 -13.38
N ASP A 109 -3.86 -1.07 -12.05
CA ASP A 109 -2.68 -1.41 -11.25
C ASP A 109 -3.01 -2.50 -10.24
N HIS A 110 -2.04 -3.36 -9.94
CA HIS A 110 -2.18 -4.45 -8.97
C HIS A 110 -0.94 -4.62 -8.08
N ALA A 111 -0.10 -3.58 -8.05
CA ALA A 111 1.14 -3.58 -7.28
C ALA A 111 1.12 -2.55 -6.15
N LEU A 112 0.56 -1.35 -6.36
CA LEU A 112 0.58 -0.25 -5.39
C LEU A 112 -0.08 -0.62 -4.07
N ILE A 113 -1.25 -1.30 -4.11
CA ILE A 113 -1.90 -1.83 -2.92
C ILE A 113 -1.31 -3.20 -2.64
N PRO A 114 -0.47 -3.36 -1.60
CA PRO A 114 0.21 -4.62 -1.33
C PRO A 114 -0.79 -5.75 -1.12
N ARG A 115 -0.47 -6.93 -1.65
CA ARG A 115 -1.25 -8.12 -1.38
C ARG A 115 -1.08 -8.54 0.08
N PRO A 116 -2.15 -8.93 0.80
CA PRO A 116 -2.04 -9.54 2.12
C PRO A 116 -1.33 -10.89 2.04
N GLU A 117 -0.07 -10.96 2.47
CA GLU A 117 0.77 -12.18 2.43
C GLU A 117 1.32 -12.58 3.80
N ASN A 118 1.10 -11.73 4.81
CA ASN A 118 1.59 -11.95 6.17
C ASN A 118 0.46 -11.71 7.18
N PRO A 119 -0.01 -12.75 7.88
CA PRO A 119 -1.15 -12.66 8.79
C PRO A 119 -0.94 -11.79 10.04
N VAL A 120 0.30 -11.40 10.35
CA VAL A 120 0.55 -10.45 11.45
C VAL A 120 0.45 -9.00 11.02
N LEU A 121 0.38 -8.72 9.72
CA LEU A 121 0.18 -7.38 9.19
C LEU A 121 -1.32 -7.08 9.04
N SER A 122 -1.73 -5.87 9.39
CA SER A 122 -3.06 -5.36 9.09
C SER A 122 -3.29 -5.21 7.59
N ASP A 123 -4.57 -5.21 7.21
CA ASP A 123 -4.95 -4.89 5.85
C ASP A 123 -4.47 -3.46 5.47
N PRO A 124 -3.80 -3.26 4.32
CA PRO A 124 -3.29 -1.95 3.92
C PRO A 124 -4.36 -0.88 3.75
N LEU A 125 -5.62 -1.26 3.54
CA LEU A 125 -6.74 -0.31 3.40
C LEU A 125 -7.59 -0.16 4.67
N GLU A 126 -7.29 -0.84 5.78
CA GLU A 126 -8.08 -0.83 7.02
C GLU A 126 -8.30 0.59 7.58
N ASP A 127 -7.21 1.35 7.77
CA ASP A 127 -7.23 2.76 8.19
C ASP A 127 -6.66 3.70 7.09
N GLY A 128 -6.70 3.24 5.85
CA GLY A 128 -6.22 3.95 4.67
C GLY A 128 -7.34 4.22 3.68
N GLY A 129 -7.08 3.86 2.43
CA GLY A 129 -8.07 3.89 1.37
C GLY A 129 -7.74 4.83 0.24
N ILE A 130 -8.74 5.04 -0.61
CA ILE A 130 -8.63 5.89 -1.80
C ILE A 130 -9.51 7.13 -1.68
N SER A 131 -9.04 8.25 -2.19
CA SER A 131 -9.83 9.48 -2.28
C SER A 131 -9.44 10.33 -3.48
N ILE A 132 -10.39 11.15 -3.95
CA ILE A 132 -10.15 12.13 -5.01
C ILE A 132 -10.37 13.52 -4.43
N GLN A 133 -9.37 14.40 -4.57
CA GLN A 133 -9.47 15.79 -4.15
C GLN A 133 -8.77 16.70 -5.15
N ARG A 134 -9.48 17.72 -5.64
CA ARG A 134 -8.92 18.76 -6.54
C ARG A 134 -8.20 18.18 -7.76
N GLY A 135 -8.77 17.18 -8.40
CA GLY A 135 -8.18 16.54 -9.59
C GLY A 135 -6.97 15.67 -9.30
N THR A 136 -6.81 15.20 -8.05
CA THR A 136 -5.73 14.26 -7.68
C THR A 136 -6.31 13.02 -7.03
N LEU A 137 -5.75 11.86 -7.37
CA LEU A 137 -5.98 10.59 -6.69
C LEU A 137 -5.01 10.45 -5.53
N LYS A 138 -5.52 10.20 -4.33
CA LYS A 138 -4.72 9.82 -3.16
C LYS A 138 -5.01 8.35 -2.81
N VAL A 139 -3.95 7.56 -2.67
CA VAL A 139 -3.99 6.20 -2.13
C VAL A 139 -3.20 6.19 -0.84
N ALA A 140 -3.86 5.87 0.27
CA ALA A 140 -3.27 5.78 1.60
C ALA A 140 -3.24 4.34 2.06
N LEU A 141 -2.07 3.87 2.48
CA LEU A 141 -1.81 2.51 2.93
C LEU A 141 -1.44 2.53 4.42
N PHE A 142 -2.20 1.82 5.21
CA PHE A 142 -1.92 1.63 6.63
C PHE A 142 -0.93 0.48 6.83
N SER A 143 -0.02 0.62 7.79
CA SER A 143 0.90 -0.44 8.20
C SER A 143 0.88 -0.61 9.70
N PHE A 144 0.56 -1.81 10.17
CA PHE A 144 0.61 -2.22 11.55
C PHE A 144 0.98 -3.70 11.59
N ALA A 145 1.81 -4.09 12.54
CA ALA A 145 2.12 -5.48 12.81
C ALA A 145 1.73 -5.85 14.24
N SER A 146 0.95 -6.91 14.40
CA SER A 146 0.61 -7.48 15.72
C SER A 146 1.79 -8.18 16.37
N ALA A 147 2.77 -8.63 15.57
CA ALA A 147 4.02 -9.25 16.00
C ALA A 147 5.18 -8.86 15.08
N GLY A 148 6.40 -8.89 15.60
CA GLY A 148 7.65 -8.67 14.81
C GLY A 148 8.02 -7.21 14.56
N SER A 149 7.14 -6.24 14.80
CA SER A 149 7.45 -4.81 14.68
C SER A 149 6.68 -3.98 15.68
N TRP A 150 7.32 -2.92 16.16
CA TRP A 150 6.69 -1.89 16.99
C TRP A 150 6.26 -0.65 16.20
N SER A 151 6.65 -0.57 14.92
CA SER A 151 6.26 0.53 14.04
C SER A 151 4.81 0.36 13.58
N MET A 152 4.06 1.47 13.57
CA MET A 152 2.79 1.60 12.88
C MET A 152 2.73 2.95 12.19
N GLY A 153 1.94 3.04 11.10
CA GLY A 153 1.84 4.31 10.40
C GLY A 153 1.05 4.25 9.10
N THR A 154 1.09 5.34 8.36
CA THR A 154 0.41 5.49 7.08
C THR A 154 1.38 5.97 6.01
N THR A 155 1.28 5.39 4.82
CA THR A 155 1.99 5.85 3.63
C THR A 155 0.96 6.29 2.60
N ALA A 156 1.08 7.51 2.09
CA ALA A 156 0.14 8.08 1.14
C ALA A 156 0.83 8.50 -0.16
N PHE A 157 0.22 8.12 -1.28
CA PHE A 157 0.65 8.44 -2.63
C PHE A 157 -0.37 9.38 -3.24
N THR A 158 0.08 10.52 -3.79
CA THR A 158 -0.79 11.47 -4.49
C THR A 158 -0.41 11.52 -5.96
N PHE A 159 -1.34 11.13 -6.82
CA PHE A 159 -1.17 11.12 -8.26
C PHE A 159 -2.01 12.21 -8.92
N ARG A 160 -1.50 12.73 -10.02
CA ARG A 160 -2.23 13.64 -10.93
C ARG A 160 -2.10 13.14 -12.35
N TRP A 161 -3.22 13.20 -13.09
CA TRP A 161 -3.18 12.97 -14.53
C TRP A 161 -2.48 14.12 -15.23
N GLN A 162 -1.35 13.84 -15.83
CA GLN A 162 -0.57 14.80 -16.61
C GLN A 162 0.35 14.07 -17.59
N ASP A 163 0.53 14.65 -18.78
CA ASP A 163 1.39 14.10 -19.83
C ASP A 163 1.07 12.63 -20.18
N GLY A 164 -0.22 12.25 -20.16
CA GLY A 164 -0.68 10.92 -20.53
C GLY A 164 -0.45 9.82 -19.48
N ALA A 165 -0.17 10.17 -18.22
CA ALA A 165 0.02 9.20 -17.14
C ALA A 165 -0.46 9.75 -15.78
N PHE A 166 -0.80 8.85 -14.85
CA PHE A 166 -1.00 9.20 -13.44
C PHE A 166 0.38 9.37 -12.78
N THR A 167 0.87 10.61 -12.79
CA THR A 167 2.20 10.97 -12.28
C THR A 167 2.14 11.15 -10.77
N LEU A 168 3.08 10.55 -10.03
CA LEU A 168 3.25 10.76 -8.59
C LEU A 168 3.77 12.19 -8.35
N ILE A 169 2.96 13.01 -7.67
CA ILE A 169 3.29 14.40 -7.34
C ILE A 169 3.57 14.62 -5.85
N GLY A 170 3.12 13.72 -4.99
CA GLY A 170 3.31 13.76 -3.56
C GLY A 170 3.44 12.37 -2.96
N TYR A 171 4.29 12.25 -1.93
CA TYR A 171 4.44 11.08 -1.09
C TYR A 171 4.56 11.54 0.36
N ASP A 172 3.75 10.96 1.24
CA ASP A 172 3.80 11.23 2.67
C ASP A 172 3.87 9.89 3.42
N ARG A 173 4.75 9.80 4.40
CA ARG A 173 4.82 8.66 5.31
C ARG A 173 4.91 9.18 6.73
N ASP A 174 3.99 8.77 7.56
CA ASP A 174 3.95 9.05 8.99
C ASP A 174 4.02 7.74 9.77
N SER A 175 4.86 7.69 10.79
CA SER A 175 5.01 6.50 11.62
C SER A 175 5.26 6.83 13.07
N VAL A 176 4.88 5.89 13.93
CA VAL A 176 5.16 5.92 15.36
C VAL A 176 5.69 4.57 15.84
N MET A 177 6.73 4.61 16.66
CA MET A 177 7.26 3.46 17.39
C MET A 177 6.46 3.28 18.67
N ARG A 178 5.58 2.28 18.73
CA ARG A 178 4.65 2.04 19.87
C ARG A 178 5.34 1.78 21.21
N ASN A 179 6.56 1.27 21.19
CA ASN A 179 7.33 0.98 22.40
C ASN A 179 8.09 2.18 22.97
N SER A 180 8.38 3.21 22.17
CA SER A 180 9.17 4.38 22.59
C SER A 180 8.43 5.70 22.39
N GLY A 181 7.29 5.71 21.67
CA GLY A 181 6.58 6.93 21.32
C GLY A 181 7.31 7.81 20.31
N GLN A 182 8.43 7.36 19.74
CA GLN A 182 9.13 8.12 18.70
C GLN A 182 8.28 8.21 17.44
N THR A 183 8.23 9.41 16.84
CA THR A 183 7.50 9.69 15.60
C THR A 183 8.44 10.11 14.49
N GLU A 184 8.16 9.66 13.27
CA GLU A 184 8.86 10.06 12.06
C GLU A 184 7.85 10.39 10.96
N SER A 185 8.08 11.53 10.27
CA SER A 185 7.33 11.90 9.07
C SER A 185 8.29 12.21 7.93
N LEU A 186 7.97 11.70 6.76
CA LEU A 186 8.65 12.00 5.50
C LEU A 186 7.62 12.49 4.50
N SER A 187 7.79 13.73 4.01
CA SER A 187 6.97 14.30 2.94
C SER A 187 7.84 14.65 1.74
N VAL A 188 7.50 14.14 0.57
CA VAL A 188 8.19 14.40 -0.69
C VAL A 188 7.23 15.05 -1.66
N ASN A 189 7.50 16.29 -2.04
CA ASN A 189 6.79 16.97 -3.10
C ASN A 189 7.62 16.93 -4.40
N PHE A 190 7.20 16.06 -5.33
CA PHE A 190 7.90 15.85 -6.59
C PHE A 190 7.76 17.04 -7.54
N SER A 191 6.65 17.78 -7.47
CA SER A 191 6.43 18.98 -8.31
C SER A 191 7.34 20.14 -7.92
N THR A 192 7.53 20.39 -6.61
CA THR A 192 8.41 21.48 -6.11
C THR A 192 9.82 20.99 -5.78
N ARG A 193 10.08 19.70 -5.90
CA ARG A 193 11.36 19.02 -5.63
C ARG A 193 11.87 19.30 -4.21
N LYS A 194 10.98 19.15 -3.23
CA LYS A 194 11.29 19.36 -1.81
C LYS A 194 11.01 18.10 -1.00
N VAL A 195 11.88 17.86 -0.03
CA VAL A 195 11.73 16.80 0.97
C VAL A 195 11.68 17.46 2.34
N LYS A 196 10.68 17.09 3.12
CA LYS A 196 10.55 17.43 4.55
C LYS A 196 10.67 16.16 5.36
N GLN A 197 11.54 16.19 6.37
CA GLN A 197 11.66 15.14 7.38
C GLN A 197 11.35 15.75 8.74
N VAL A 198 10.57 15.05 9.55
CA VAL A 198 10.24 15.43 10.91
C VAL A 198 10.51 14.25 11.82
N GLU A 199 11.27 14.49 12.88
CA GLU A 199 11.53 13.52 13.94
C GLU A 199 11.01 14.11 15.24
N GLY A 200 10.22 13.35 16.00
CA GLY A 200 9.59 13.81 17.22
C GLY A 200 9.26 12.66 18.17
N SER A 201 8.40 12.94 19.13
CA SER A 201 7.89 11.97 20.10
C SER A 201 6.47 12.36 20.51
N ILE A 202 5.62 11.36 20.77
CA ILE A 202 4.28 11.59 21.35
C ILE A 202 4.32 12.22 22.75
N GLU A 203 5.48 12.19 23.41
CA GLU A 203 5.70 12.75 24.75
C GLU A 203 6.27 14.19 24.72
N SER A 204 6.53 14.74 23.53
CA SER A 204 7.19 16.05 23.37
C SER A 204 6.46 16.90 22.34
N ASP A 205 6.26 18.18 22.66
CA ASP A 205 5.72 19.19 21.74
C ASP A 205 6.80 19.78 20.80
N THR A 206 8.05 19.26 20.87
CA THR A 206 9.18 19.78 20.09
C THR A 206 9.64 18.77 19.08
N ASP A 207 9.44 19.10 17.79
CA ASP A 207 9.88 18.32 16.66
C ASP A 207 11.17 18.86 16.05
N ARG A 208 12.01 17.96 15.54
CA ARG A 208 13.15 18.31 14.69
C ARG A 208 12.72 18.27 13.24
N VAL A 209 12.64 19.42 12.59
CA VAL A 209 12.26 19.55 11.18
C VAL A 209 13.51 19.79 10.31
N ARG A 210 13.65 18.98 9.25
CA ARG A 210 14.70 19.13 8.24
C ARG A 210 14.08 19.27 6.86
N TRP A 211 14.55 20.25 6.10
CA TRP A 211 14.20 20.44 4.70
C TRP A 211 15.42 20.21 3.81
N GLN A 212 15.21 19.54 2.69
CA GLN A 212 16.26 19.33 1.69
C GLN A 212 15.68 19.29 0.27
N PRO A 213 16.48 19.59 -0.77
CA PRO A 213 16.05 19.43 -2.14
C PRO A 213 15.94 17.93 -2.48
N LEU A 214 14.94 17.56 -3.27
CA LEU A 214 14.87 16.25 -3.90
C LEU A 214 15.89 16.19 -5.03
N ARG A 215 16.91 15.35 -4.89
CA ARG A 215 18.01 15.22 -5.87
C ARG A 215 17.62 14.37 -7.07
N SER A 216 16.84 13.32 -6.87
CA SER A 216 16.39 12.42 -7.94
C SER A 216 15.56 13.20 -8.97
N SER A 217 15.86 13.01 -10.25
CA SER A 217 15.06 13.52 -11.38
C SER A 217 14.05 12.48 -11.90
N ARG A 218 14.00 11.30 -11.27
CA ARG A 218 13.11 10.22 -11.70
C ARG A 218 11.66 10.66 -11.59
N ARG A 219 10.91 10.46 -12.68
CA ARG A 219 9.47 10.63 -12.71
C ARG A 219 8.83 9.28 -12.42
N TRP A 220 8.01 9.24 -11.40
CA TRP A 220 7.25 8.07 -11.03
C TRP A 220 5.81 8.19 -11.52
N THR A 221 5.24 7.10 -11.98
CA THR A 221 3.83 6.99 -12.36
C THR A 221 3.19 5.84 -11.59
N LEU A 222 1.86 5.75 -11.60
CA LEU A 222 1.12 4.64 -11.00
C LEU A 222 1.69 3.27 -11.44
N GLU A 223 2.04 3.13 -12.72
CA GLU A 223 2.60 1.90 -13.31
C GLU A 223 4.04 1.58 -12.85
N THR A 224 4.79 2.58 -12.37
CA THR A 224 6.23 2.43 -12.07
C THR A 224 6.56 2.52 -10.58
N VAL A 225 5.63 2.89 -9.73
CA VAL A 225 5.80 2.93 -8.27
C VAL A 225 6.02 1.52 -7.72
N GLY A 226 5.27 0.51 -8.22
CA GLY A 226 5.33 -0.86 -7.72
C GLY A 226 4.67 -1.00 -6.35
N ASP A 227 5.17 -1.92 -5.52
CA ASP A 227 4.64 -2.18 -4.17
C ASP A 227 4.75 -0.95 -3.26
N GLY A 228 3.60 -0.52 -2.72
CA GLY A 228 3.52 0.72 -1.95
C GLY A 228 4.26 0.69 -0.62
N TRP A 229 4.45 -0.49 0.00
CA TRP A 229 5.23 -0.60 1.22
C TRP A 229 6.73 -0.70 0.96
N ALA A 230 7.12 -1.24 -0.21
CA ALA A 230 8.51 -1.34 -0.61
C ALA A 230 9.03 -0.09 -1.32
N PHE A 231 8.15 0.87 -1.66
CA PHE A 231 8.53 2.07 -2.41
C PHE A 231 9.45 2.99 -1.61
N ASP A 232 10.59 3.33 -2.21
CA ASP A 232 11.50 4.37 -1.69
C ASP A 232 11.42 5.63 -2.57
N PRO A 233 10.80 6.74 -2.07
CA PRO A 233 10.69 7.99 -2.82
C PRO A 233 12.04 8.68 -3.06
N LEU A 234 13.09 8.29 -2.33
CA LEU A 234 14.43 8.85 -2.42
C LEU A 234 15.39 7.96 -3.23
N ALA A 235 14.92 6.84 -3.78
CA ALA A 235 15.74 5.94 -4.59
C ALA A 235 16.41 6.70 -5.76
N GLY A 236 17.71 6.43 -5.97
CA GLY A 236 18.50 7.09 -7.01
C GLY A 236 18.98 8.50 -6.65
N THR A 237 18.99 8.87 -5.36
CA THR A 237 19.54 10.14 -4.86
C THR A 237 21.01 10.06 -4.46
N GLY A 238 21.69 8.96 -4.80
CA GLY A 238 23.12 8.73 -4.54
C GLY A 238 24.05 9.46 -5.53
#